data_1500d7b630e06fe890827104e6de0caa
#
_entry.id   1500d7b630e06fe890827104e6de0caa
#
_cell.length_a   1.000
_cell.length_b   1.000
_cell.length_c   1.000
_cell.angle_alpha   90.00
_cell.angle_beta   90.00
_cell.angle_gamma   90.00
#
_symmetry.space_group_name_H-M   'P 1'
#
loop_
_entity.id
_entity.type
_entity.pdbx_description
1 polymer ?
#
loop_
_entity_poly.entity_id
_entity_poly.type
_entity_poly.pdbx_seq_one_letter_code
_entity_poly.pdbx_strand_id
1 'polypeptide(L)'
;MATAANRPDHAARRLFPWAVLTAVLAVALASPIAYSDAFVDTVLRREHLSAADLRARDAGRAVVKALDTSVRQELAYFGVVAINASPERFIDRFADIVRFERGPGVPQIGRFSASPRAEDLAPLALPPADIAALAKCRPGDCALKLSADAISRFRDRVDWSSSNVSLQVNAVARDMLLDLVRKYQARGNAALGEYHDDDEPLSVAHEFRAVLASSHPLPLPVPRLLAYLDDYPHNRPAGATEFFYWSVVDFGLKPTVRVNHVVIYPLDADPSGVSHVIAIKQLYATHYFRSALELRFLAAGQGPDPRRFQLLSLTRSRIDGTSGVRGSLLRPIISRRSRNAVRGYLEHLKRQVEVGQPPASQACSPAADAQVCVEAG
;
A
#
# COMPACT_ATOMS: atom_id res chain seq x y z
N MET A 1 82.20 -58.08 -10.72
CA MET A 1 83.10 -57.87 -9.59
C MET A 1 82.31 -56.99 -8.61
N ALA A 2 81.76 -57.61 -7.60
CA ALA A 2 82.26 -57.70 -6.22
C ALA A 2 82.13 -56.31 -5.58
N THR A 3 81.55 -56.05 -4.47
CA THR A 3 81.18 -56.76 -3.23
C THR A 3 80.36 -55.75 -2.42
N ALA A 4 79.24 -56.06 -1.85
CA ALA A 4 78.99 -56.51 -0.50
C ALA A 4 78.97 -55.43 0.61
N ALA A 5 77.88 -55.42 1.31
CA ALA A 5 77.63 -55.36 2.76
C ALA A 5 77.82 -53.99 3.48
N ASN A 6 76.87 -53.48 4.21
CA ASN A 6 76.49 -53.90 5.55
C ASN A 6 75.38 -53.01 6.13
N ARG A 7 74.44 -53.61 6.83
CA ARG A 7 73.52 -52.95 7.81
C ARG A 7 74.29 -52.79 9.15
N PRO A 8 73.94 -51.95 10.10
CA PRO A 8 72.72 -52.14 10.90
C PRO A 8 71.97 -50.90 11.42
N ASP A 9 70.74 -51.12 11.73
CA ASP A 9 69.83 -50.66 12.79
C ASP A 9 70.25 -49.41 13.60
N HIS A 10 69.34 -48.48 13.69
CA HIS A 10 68.82 -47.99 14.99
C HIS A 10 67.44 -47.36 14.86
N ALA A 11 66.45 -47.93 15.51
CA ALA A 11 65.10 -47.43 15.72
C ALA A 11 65.13 -46.15 16.56
N ALA A 12 64.51 -45.11 16.04
CA ALA A 12 64.04 -44.00 16.87
C ALA A 12 62.62 -43.72 16.54
N ARG A 13 61.70 -44.26 17.39
CA ARG A 13 60.31 -43.87 17.47
C ARG A 13 60.21 -42.39 17.80
N ARG A 14 59.79 -41.56 16.86
CA ARG A 14 59.24 -40.22 17.15
C ARG A 14 57.75 -40.26 17.04
N LEU A 15 57.13 -40.17 18.21
CA LEU A 15 55.70 -39.93 18.41
C LEU A 15 55.36 -38.54 17.81
N PHE A 16 54.56 -38.50 16.74
CA PHE A 16 53.93 -37.30 16.28
C PHE A 16 52.64 -37.13 17.08
N PRO A 17 52.41 -35.97 17.75
CA PRO A 17 51.14 -35.67 18.33
C PRO A 17 50.17 -35.28 17.20
N TRP A 18 49.08 -35.97 17.12
CA TRP A 18 47.94 -35.62 16.29
C TRP A 18 47.32 -34.33 16.87
N ALA A 19 47.73 -33.18 16.34
CA ALA A 19 46.99 -31.97 16.53
C ALA A 19 45.74 -32.04 15.62
N VAL A 20 44.59 -32.43 16.21
CA VAL A 20 43.29 -32.32 15.58
C VAL A 20 43.00 -30.82 15.47
N LEU A 21 43.21 -30.27 14.29
CA LEU A 21 42.70 -28.93 13.93
C LEU A 21 41.20 -29.07 13.69
N THR A 22 40.41 -28.91 14.74
CA THR A 22 38.99 -28.64 14.61
C THR A 22 38.84 -27.21 14.12
N ALA A 23 38.78 -27.01 12.80
CA ALA A 23 38.30 -25.80 12.17
C ALA A 23 36.80 -25.72 12.48
N VAL A 24 36.43 -24.99 13.53
CA VAL A 24 35.05 -24.58 13.78
C VAL A 24 34.70 -23.59 12.68
N LEU A 25 34.04 -24.10 11.66
CA LEU A 25 33.36 -23.27 10.64
C LEU A 25 32.18 -22.58 11.36
N ALA A 26 32.44 -21.42 11.94
CA ALA A 26 31.39 -20.53 12.40
C ALA A 26 30.67 -19.98 11.16
N VAL A 27 29.71 -20.73 10.65
CA VAL A 27 28.69 -20.19 9.76
C VAL A 27 27.90 -19.19 10.61
N ALA A 28 28.24 -17.93 10.47
CA ALA A 28 27.42 -16.85 10.98
C ALA A 28 26.09 -16.94 10.25
N LEU A 29 25.14 -17.61 10.87
CA LEU A 29 23.72 -17.51 10.50
C LEU A 29 23.37 -16.05 10.77
N ALA A 30 23.48 -15.21 9.75
CA ALA A 30 22.97 -13.85 9.80
C ALA A 30 21.49 -13.98 10.15
N SER A 31 21.13 -13.52 11.34
CA SER A 31 19.76 -13.58 11.81
C SER A 31 18.88 -12.82 10.83
N PRO A 32 17.72 -13.33 10.43
CA PRO A 32 16.80 -12.62 9.52
C PRO A 32 16.45 -11.22 10.04
N ILE A 33 16.50 -11.00 11.34
CA ILE A 33 16.31 -9.71 12.00
C ILE A 33 17.34 -8.66 11.56
N ALA A 34 18.63 -9.04 11.43
CA ALA A 34 19.68 -8.10 11.03
C ALA A 34 19.54 -7.65 9.56
N TYR A 35 18.94 -8.47 8.71
CA TYR A 35 18.71 -8.14 7.31
C TYR A 35 17.49 -7.23 7.11
N SER A 36 16.45 -7.43 7.91
CA SER A 36 15.23 -6.59 7.93
C SER A 36 15.56 -5.15 8.34
N ASP A 37 16.37 -4.98 9.37
CA ASP A 37 16.83 -3.65 9.80
C ASP A 37 17.59 -2.95 8.67
N ALA A 38 18.37 -3.68 7.87
CA ALA A 38 19.11 -3.13 6.75
C ALA A 38 18.22 -2.59 5.62
N PHE A 39 17.11 -3.24 5.31
CA PHE A 39 16.15 -2.75 4.30
C PHE A 39 15.44 -1.48 4.79
N VAL A 40 14.84 -1.53 5.97
CA VAL A 40 14.16 -0.37 6.58
C VAL A 40 15.12 0.81 6.67
N ASP A 41 16.31 0.61 7.23
CA ASP A 41 17.32 1.66 7.37
C ASP A 41 17.81 2.20 6.02
N THR A 42 17.91 1.35 5.01
CA THR A 42 18.27 1.79 3.65
C THR A 42 17.21 2.70 3.07
N VAL A 43 15.92 2.33 3.21
CA VAL A 43 14.80 3.16 2.76
C VAL A 43 14.76 4.48 3.56
N LEU A 44 14.90 4.43 4.88
CA LEU A 44 14.87 5.63 5.74
C LEU A 44 16.03 6.59 5.43
N ARG A 45 17.25 6.08 5.20
CA ARG A 45 18.39 6.90 4.77
C ARG A 45 18.17 7.51 3.40
N ARG A 46 17.69 6.72 2.45
CA ARG A 46 17.41 7.19 1.08
C ARG A 46 16.38 8.32 1.09
N GLU A 47 15.35 8.18 1.90
CA GLU A 47 14.31 9.19 2.05
C GLU A 47 14.74 10.35 2.97
N HIS A 48 16.02 10.41 3.37
CA HIS A 48 16.61 11.50 4.15
C HIS A 48 15.79 11.87 5.40
N LEU A 49 15.40 10.87 6.21
CA LEU A 49 14.74 11.14 7.48
C LEU A 49 15.74 11.80 8.45
N SER A 50 15.28 12.88 9.07
CA SER A 50 16.09 13.57 10.07
C SER A 50 16.17 12.78 11.39
N ALA A 51 17.14 13.10 12.25
CA ALA A 51 17.21 12.51 13.58
C ALA A 51 15.94 12.78 14.42
N ALA A 52 15.24 13.89 14.17
CA ALA A 52 13.95 14.18 14.81
C ALA A 52 12.84 13.25 14.30
N ASP A 53 12.83 12.94 12.99
CA ASP A 53 11.89 11.99 12.39
C ASP A 53 12.10 10.58 12.95
N LEU A 54 13.36 10.14 13.05
CA LEU A 54 13.70 8.85 13.64
C LEU A 54 13.24 8.74 15.09
N ARG A 55 13.52 9.75 15.93
CA ARG A 55 12.99 9.80 17.31
C ARG A 55 11.47 9.78 17.37
N ALA A 56 10.79 10.46 16.43
CA ALA A 56 9.33 10.44 16.37
C ALA A 56 8.79 9.05 16.04
N ARG A 57 9.39 8.35 15.06
CA ARG A 57 9.09 6.95 14.73
C ARG A 57 9.30 6.02 15.93
N ASP A 58 10.45 6.13 16.59
CA ASP A 58 10.81 5.29 17.74
C ASP A 58 9.85 5.50 18.92
N ALA A 59 9.32 6.73 19.05
CA ALA A 59 8.24 7.06 19.98
C ALA A 59 6.85 6.61 19.48
N GLY A 60 6.77 5.80 18.40
CA GLY A 60 5.54 5.24 17.87
C GLY A 60 4.64 6.22 17.12
N ARG A 61 5.14 7.38 16.74
CA ARG A 61 4.41 8.38 15.94
C ARG A 61 4.64 8.13 14.44
N ALA A 62 3.62 8.38 13.64
CA ALA A 62 3.76 8.33 12.20
C ALA A 62 4.62 9.50 11.67
N VAL A 63 5.60 9.18 10.83
CA VAL A 63 6.44 10.14 10.12
C VAL A 63 6.07 10.10 8.65
N VAL A 64 5.86 11.27 8.04
CA VAL A 64 5.52 11.38 6.61
C VAL A 64 6.35 12.48 5.97
N LYS A 65 6.97 12.15 4.83
CA LYS A 65 7.73 13.08 3.98
C LYS A 65 7.09 13.17 2.59
N ALA A 66 7.05 14.38 2.06
CA ALA A 66 6.81 14.56 0.64
C ALA A 66 8.09 14.19 -0.13
N LEU A 67 7.93 13.44 -1.19
CA LEU A 67 9.00 13.06 -2.10
C LEU A 67 9.08 14.02 -3.28
N ASP A 68 10.27 14.19 -3.82
CA ASP A 68 10.45 14.94 -5.05
C ASP A 68 9.82 14.21 -6.24
N THR A 69 9.21 14.97 -7.11
CA THR A 69 8.55 14.46 -8.32
C THR A 69 9.04 15.24 -9.54
N SER A 70 9.32 14.53 -10.64
CA SER A 70 9.74 15.14 -11.90
C SER A 70 8.59 15.83 -12.64
N VAL A 71 7.34 15.50 -12.29
CA VAL A 71 6.12 15.98 -12.93
C VAL A 71 5.29 16.81 -11.94
N ARG A 72 4.87 18.01 -12.35
CA ARG A 72 4.10 18.91 -11.48
C ARG A 72 2.76 18.35 -11.04
N GLN A 73 2.13 17.52 -11.86
CA GLN A 73 0.85 16.88 -11.58
C GLN A 73 0.99 15.70 -10.60
N GLU A 74 2.21 15.29 -10.23
CA GLU A 74 2.43 14.20 -9.32
C GLU A 74 2.66 14.68 -7.88
N LEU A 75 2.01 14.02 -6.93
CA LEU A 75 2.28 14.09 -5.51
C LEU A 75 2.78 12.72 -5.05
N ALA A 76 3.86 12.70 -4.30
CA ALA A 76 4.42 11.49 -3.74
C ALA A 76 4.76 11.67 -2.27
N TYR A 77 4.45 10.66 -1.46
CA TYR A 77 4.69 10.67 -0.02
C TYR A 77 5.28 9.33 0.40
N PHE A 78 6.30 9.41 1.22
CA PHE A 78 6.80 8.29 2.01
C PHE A 78 6.31 8.45 3.45
N GLY A 79 5.80 7.37 4.03
CA GLY A 79 5.37 7.33 5.42
C GLY A 79 5.92 6.10 6.13
N VAL A 80 6.16 6.23 7.44
CA VAL A 80 6.56 5.12 8.29
C VAL A 80 5.93 5.26 9.67
N VAL A 81 5.48 4.12 10.23
CA VAL A 81 4.98 4.03 11.60
C VAL A 81 5.28 2.66 12.17
N ALA A 82 5.73 2.63 13.44
CA ALA A 82 5.88 1.38 14.18
C ALA A 82 4.51 0.93 14.73
N ILE A 83 4.15 -0.32 14.51
CA ILE A 83 2.90 -0.93 14.97
C ILE A 83 3.23 -2.06 15.95
N ASN A 84 2.60 -2.02 17.14
CA ASN A 84 2.73 -3.02 18.18
C ASN A 84 1.70 -4.14 17.95
N ALA A 85 1.86 -4.86 16.86
CA ALA A 85 1.05 -6.02 16.49
C ALA A 85 1.83 -6.86 15.48
N SER A 86 1.41 -8.11 15.24
CA SER A 86 2.03 -8.91 14.19
C SER A 86 1.55 -8.47 12.79
N PRO A 87 2.36 -8.68 11.75
CA PRO A 87 1.95 -8.44 10.36
C PRO A 87 0.67 -9.18 9.98
N GLU A 88 0.50 -10.43 10.44
CA GLU A 88 -0.67 -11.28 10.16
C GLU A 88 -1.93 -10.63 10.72
N ARG A 89 -1.87 -10.11 11.96
CA ARG A 89 -3.00 -9.37 12.55
C ARG A 89 -3.37 -8.13 11.74
N PHE A 90 -2.37 -7.43 11.19
CA PHE A 90 -2.65 -6.31 10.30
C PHE A 90 -3.38 -6.78 9.04
N ILE A 91 -2.91 -7.86 8.41
CA ILE A 91 -3.52 -8.43 7.20
C ILE A 91 -4.95 -8.88 7.47
N ASP A 92 -5.19 -9.60 8.57
CA ASP A 92 -6.53 -10.06 8.95
C ASP A 92 -7.51 -8.90 9.15
N ARG A 93 -7.06 -7.84 9.85
CA ARG A 93 -7.87 -6.63 10.05
C ARG A 93 -8.11 -5.87 8.76
N PHE A 94 -7.08 -5.74 7.92
CA PHE A 94 -7.15 -5.07 6.64
C PHE A 94 -8.02 -5.82 5.63
N ALA A 95 -8.11 -7.14 5.71
CA ALA A 95 -8.99 -7.93 4.86
C ALA A 95 -10.48 -7.58 5.06
N ASP A 96 -10.89 -7.16 6.27
CA ASP A 96 -12.20 -6.53 6.52
C ASP A 96 -12.12 -5.02 6.27
N ILE A 97 -11.87 -4.63 5.02
CA ILE A 97 -11.61 -3.25 4.60
C ILE A 97 -12.75 -2.29 5.00
N VAL A 98 -13.99 -2.78 5.01
CA VAL A 98 -15.17 -1.97 5.33
C VAL A 98 -15.12 -1.51 6.79
N ARG A 99 -14.81 -2.41 7.70
CA ARG A 99 -14.66 -2.09 9.11
C ARG A 99 -13.37 -1.33 9.38
N PHE A 100 -12.31 -1.70 8.69
CA PHE A 100 -10.97 -1.16 8.91
C PHE A 100 -10.83 0.31 8.51
N GLU A 101 -11.43 0.72 7.39
CA GLU A 101 -11.30 2.07 6.85
C GLU A 101 -12.46 3.02 7.21
N ARG A 102 -13.58 2.49 7.70
CA ARG A 102 -14.73 3.32 8.06
C ARG A 102 -14.39 4.31 9.17
N GLY A 103 -14.72 5.57 8.96
CA GLY A 103 -14.46 6.64 9.93
C GLY A 103 -14.98 7.99 9.45
N PRO A 104 -14.75 9.08 10.18
CA PRO A 104 -15.21 10.42 9.81
C PRO A 104 -14.75 10.87 8.42
N GLY A 105 -13.53 10.48 8.01
CA GLY A 105 -13.00 10.77 6.67
C GLY A 105 -13.48 9.80 5.59
N VAL A 106 -14.19 8.71 5.94
CA VAL A 106 -14.71 7.69 5.02
C VAL A 106 -16.15 7.36 5.40
N PRO A 107 -17.10 8.25 5.13
CA PRO A 107 -18.49 8.09 5.56
C PRO A 107 -19.21 6.93 4.88
N GLN A 108 -18.81 6.57 3.66
CA GLN A 108 -19.40 5.45 2.92
C GLN A 108 -18.26 4.58 2.38
N ILE A 109 -18.42 3.26 2.54
CA ILE A 109 -17.49 2.26 2.03
C ILE A 109 -18.21 0.94 1.84
N GLY A 110 -17.87 0.20 0.79
CA GLY A 110 -18.34 -1.15 0.52
C GLY A 110 -17.31 -1.96 -0.24
N ARG A 111 -17.36 -3.28 -0.07
CA ARG A 111 -16.50 -4.23 -0.76
C ARG A 111 -17.29 -4.91 -1.87
N PHE A 112 -16.66 -5.09 -3.03
CA PHE A 112 -17.24 -5.91 -4.09
C PHE A 112 -17.08 -7.40 -3.78
N SER A 113 -18.10 -8.17 -4.10
CA SER A 113 -18.04 -9.63 -4.13
C SER A 113 -17.00 -10.10 -5.15
N ALA A 114 -16.53 -11.35 -5.04
CA ALA A 114 -15.59 -11.93 -6.01
C ALA A 114 -16.15 -11.86 -7.45
N SER A 115 -17.47 -12.07 -7.61
CA SER A 115 -18.24 -11.76 -8.82
C SER A 115 -19.08 -10.51 -8.54
N PRO A 116 -18.64 -9.31 -8.93
CA PRO A 116 -19.30 -8.07 -8.57
C PRO A 116 -20.77 -8.02 -9.01
N ARG A 117 -21.63 -7.54 -8.12
CA ARG A 117 -23.09 -7.46 -8.33
C ARG A 117 -23.66 -6.14 -7.81
N ALA A 118 -24.87 -5.83 -8.20
CA ALA A 118 -25.52 -4.54 -7.91
C ALA A 118 -25.65 -4.27 -6.39
N GLU A 119 -25.87 -5.33 -5.61
CA GLU A 119 -26.02 -5.26 -4.15
C GLU A 119 -24.75 -4.74 -3.46
N ASP A 120 -23.57 -4.98 -4.04
CA ASP A 120 -22.29 -4.51 -3.50
C ASP A 120 -22.21 -2.98 -3.46
N LEU A 121 -22.98 -2.31 -4.32
CA LEU A 121 -23.05 -0.85 -4.43
C LEU A 121 -24.34 -0.26 -3.84
N ALA A 122 -25.26 -1.07 -3.32
CA ALA A 122 -26.55 -0.59 -2.81
C ALA A 122 -26.45 0.58 -1.81
N PRO A 123 -25.46 0.61 -0.89
CA PRO A 123 -25.30 1.73 0.05
C PRO A 123 -24.70 3.01 -0.56
N LEU A 124 -24.12 2.95 -1.78
CA LEU A 124 -23.46 4.11 -2.37
C LEU A 124 -24.50 5.20 -2.72
N ALA A 125 -24.24 6.40 -2.24
CA ALA A 125 -24.97 7.61 -2.64
C ALA A 125 -23.97 8.71 -3.00
N LEU A 126 -24.18 9.34 -4.16
CA LEU A 126 -23.38 10.48 -4.57
C LEU A 126 -23.70 11.70 -3.71
N PRO A 127 -22.70 12.56 -3.43
CA PRO A 127 -22.93 13.85 -2.80
C PRO A 127 -23.98 14.69 -3.57
N PRO A 128 -24.88 15.40 -2.89
CA PRO A 128 -25.89 16.22 -3.57
C PRO A 128 -25.32 17.25 -4.55
N ALA A 129 -24.14 17.81 -4.25
CA ALA A 129 -23.44 18.74 -5.14
C ALA A 129 -22.99 18.07 -6.45
N ASP A 130 -22.62 16.80 -6.41
CA ASP A 130 -22.24 16.02 -7.58
C ASP A 130 -23.46 15.68 -8.43
N ILE A 131 -24.58 15.34 -7.80
CA ILE A 131 -25.87 15.14 -8.51
C ILE A 131 -26.24 16.40 -9.28
N ALA A 132 -26.17 17.57 -8.64
CA ALA A 132 -26.49 18.85 -9.28
C ALA A 132 -25.49 19.19 -10.42
N ALA A 133 -24.22 18.84 -10.26
CA ALA A 133 -23.20 19.07 -11.29
C ALA A 133 -23.40 18.17 -12.52
N LEU A 134 -23.81 16.91 -12.33
CA LEU A 134 -24.07 15.95 -13.40
C LEU A 134 -25.12 16.43 -14.40
N ALA A 135 -26.12 17.19 -13.96
CA ALA A 135 -27.13 17.77 -14.84
C ALA A 135 -26.56 18.69 -15.92
N LYS A 136 -25.37 19.21 -15.72
CA LYS A 136 -24.68 20.17 -16.64
C LYS A 136 -23.51 19.53 -17.38
N CYS A 137 -23.18 18.27 -17.07
CA CYS A 137 -22.02 17.62 -17.67
C CYS A 137 -22.21 17.37 -19.17
N ARG A 138 -21.17 17.70 -19.91
CA ARG A 138 -20.98 17.33 -21.31
C ARG A 138 -19.51 16.96 -21.53
N PRO A 139 -19.18 16.18 -22.57
CA PRO A 139 -17.78 15.91 -22.90
C PRO A 139 -17.02 17.23 -23.10
N GLY A 140 -15.86 17.36 -22.46
CA GLY A 140 -15.04 18.56 -22.45
C GLY A 140 -15.38 19.59 -21.35
N ASP A 141 -16.52 19.42 -20.63
CA ASP A 141 -16.90 20.34 -19.57
C ASP A 141 -17.77 19.59 -18.52
N CYS A 142 -17.12 18.93 -17.60
CA CYS A 142 -17.80 18.19 -16.53
C CYS A 142 -17.07 18.37 -15.21
N ALA A 143 -17.81 18.64 -14.14
CA ALA A 143 -17.23 18.80 -12.80
C ALA A 143 -16.80 17.47 -12.16
N LEU A 144 -17.16 16.33 -12.76
CA LEU A 144 -16.79 14.99 -12.35
C LEU A 144 -15.96 14.32 -13.44
N LYS A 145 -15.04 13.48 -13.03
CA LYS A 145 -14.24 12.65 -13.95
C LYS A 145 -15.10 11.51 -14.49
N LEU A 146 -15.53 11.64 -15.73
CA LEU A 146 -16.38 10.69 -16.42
C LEU A 146 -15.90 10.45 -17.86
N SER A 147 -16.16 9.27 -18.36
CA SER A 147 -16.02 9.02 -19.81
C SER A 147 -17.18 9.65 -20.59
N ALA A 148 -17.00 9.87 -21.88
CA ALA A 148 -18.05 10.38 -22.75
C ALA A 148 -19.28 9.45 -22.74
N ASP A 149 -19.09 8.12 -22.70
CA ASP A 149 -20.15 7.13 -22.55
C ASP A 149 -20.91 7.29 -21.23
N ALA A 150 -20.19 7.48 -20.11
CA ALA A 150 -20.81 7.71 -18.81
C ALA A 150 -21.64 9.00 -18.79
N ILE A 151 -21.12 10.10 -19.35
CA ILE A 151 -21.85 11.37 -19.47
C ILE A 151 -23.15 11.16 -20.29
N SER A 152 -23.06 10.43 -21.40
CA SER A 152 -24.25 10.11 -22.23
C SER A 152 -25.26 9.27 -21.44
N ARG A 153 -24.84 8.27 -20.67
CA ARG A 153 -25.73 7.46 -19.83
C ARG A 153 -26.50 8.32 -18.82
N PHE A 154 -25.85 9.29 -18.16
CA PHE A 154 -26.54 10.21 -17.25
C PHE A 154 -27.55 11.07 -17.99
N ARG A 155 -27.20 11.62 -19.16
CA ARG A 155 -28.09 12.45 -19.98
C ARG A 155 -29.32 11.67 -20.47
N ASP A 156 -29.12 10.43 -20.92
CA ASP A 156 -30.13 9.66 -21.64
C ASP A 156 -31.03 8.83 -20.68
N ARG A 157 -30.58 8.53 -19.45
CA ARG A 157 -31.31 7.65 -18.49
C ARG A 157 -31.86 8.38 -17.27
N VAL A 158 -31.56 9.67 -17.10
CA VAL A 158 -32.03 10.45 -15.95
C VAL A 158 -33.04 11.48 -16.42
N ASP A 159 -34.26 11.42 -15.84
CA ASP A 159 -35.22 12.49 -15.97
C ASP A 159 -34.88 13.60 -14.94
N TRP A 160 -34.18 14.62 -15.43
CA TRP A 160 -33.70 15.75 -14.62
C TRP A 160 -34.81 16.64 -14.07
N SER A 161 -36.06 16.48 -14.55
CA SER A 161 -37.23 17.18 -14.03
C SER A 161 -37.98 16.42 -12.93
N SER A 162 -37.62 15.15 -12.73
CA SER A 162 -38.25 14.25 -11.78
C SER A 162 -37.95 14.60 -10.32
N SER A 163 -38.92 14.49 -9.44
CA SER A 163 -38.71 14.53 -7.99
C SER A 163 -37.79 13.40 -7.48
N ASN A 164 -37.64 12.32 -8.26
CA ASN A 164 -36.82 11.16 -7.96
C ASN A 164 -35.42 11.20 -8.64
N VAL A 165 -35.00 12.39 -9.12
CA VAL A 165 -33.73 12.54 -9.85
C VAL A 165 -32.53 11.93 -9.10
N SER A 166 -32.44 12.12 -7.79
CA SER A 166 -31.33 11.56 -6.98
C SER A 166 -31.30 10.02 -7.00
N LEU A 167 -32.45 9.36 -6.99
CA LEU A 167 -32.52 7.90 -7.09
C LEU A 167 -32.05 7.41 -8.46
N GLN A 168 -32.46 8.06 -9.54
CA GLN A 168 -32.11 7.74 -10.91
C GLN A 168 -30.59 7.95 -11.13
N VAL A 169 -30.04 9.09 -10.69
CA VAL A 169 -28.60 9.39 -10.77
C VAL A 169 -27.79 8.34 -10.03
N ASN A 170 -28.17 8.01 -8.79
CA ASN A 170 -27.47 6.97 -8.02
C ASN A 170 -27.55 5.58 -8.69
N ALA A 171 -28.65 5.24 -9.31
CA ALA A 171 -28.77 3.99 -10.06
C ALA A 171 -27.80 3.95 -11.24
N VAL A 172 -27.75 5.02 -12.06
CA VAL A 172 -26.80 5.13 -13.18
C VAL A 172 -25.34 5.08 -12.70
N ALA A 173 -25.02 5.78 -11.60
CA ALA A 173 -23.67 5.77 -11.03
C ALA A 173 -23.24 4.37 -10.58
N ARG A 174 -24.14 3.64 -9.89
CA ARG A 174 -23.88 2.27 -9.43
C ARG A 174 -23.68 1.31 -10.62
N ASP A 175 -24.52 1.40 -11.66
CA ASP A 175 -24.37 0.61 -12.88
C ASP A 175 -23.01 0.89 -13.54
N MET A 176 -22.61 2.15 -13.66
CA MET A 176 -21.34 2.56 -14.22
C MET A 176 -20.15 1.97 -13.46
N LEU A 177 -20.16 2.04 -12.14
CA LEU A 177 -19.07 1.52 -11.29
C LEU A 177 -19.02 -0.01 -11.29
N LEU A 178 -20.17 -0.67 -11.34
CA LEU A 178 -20.27 -2.13 -11.49
C LEU A 178 -19.67 -2.58 -12.82
N ASP A 179 -20.04 -1.91 -13.91
CA ASP A 179 -19.50 -2.15 -15.26
C ASP A 179 -17.99 -1.97 -15.30
N LEU A 180 -17.47 -0.90 -14.67
CA LEU A 180 -16.04 -0.63 -14.59
C LEU A 180 -15.29 -1.81 -13.96
N VAL A 181 -15.73 -2.27 -12.77
CA VAL A 181 -15.03 -3.34 -12.06
C VAL A 181 -15.11 -4.65 -12.83
N ARG A 182 -16.27 -5.01 -13.39
CA ARG A 182 -16.44 -6.21 -14.22
C ARG A 182 -15.55 -6.20 -15.46
N LYS A 183 -15.52 -5.07 -16.17
CA LYS A 183 -14.67 -4.89 -17.35
C LYS A 183 -13.19 -4.91 -16.98
N TYR A 184 -12.81 -4.32 -15.84
CA TYR A 184 -11.44 -4.33 -15.36
C TYR A 184 -11.00 -5.75 -14.97
N GLN A 185 -11.83 -6.54 -14.28
CA GLN A 185 -11.53 -7.95 -13.99
C GLN A 185 -11.30 -8.78 -15.27
N ALA A 186 -12.04 -8.47 -16.34
CA ALA A 186 -11.95 -9.20 -17.58
C ALA A 186 -10.79 -8.74 -18.50
N ARG A 187 -10.46 -7.45 -18.52
CA ARG A 187 -9.58 -6.84 -19.53
C ARG A 187 -8.47 -5.97 -18.95
N GLY A 188 -8.35 -5.92 -17.62
CA GLY A 188 -7.33 -5.18 -16.93
C GLY A 188 -7.30 -3.68 -17.27
N ASN A 189 -6.09 -3.13 -17.41
CA ASN A 189 -5.87 -1.71 -17.64
C ASN A 189 -6.53 -1.15 -18.89
N ALA A 190 -6.75 -1.98 -19.92
CA ALA A 190 -7.45 -1.58 -21.13
C ALA A 190 -8.92 -1.20 -20.89
N ALA A 191 -9.50 -1.59 -19.74
CA ALA A 191 -10.88 -1.28 -19.37
C ALA A 191 -11.03 0.04 -18.58
N LEU A 192 -9.94 0.69 -18.17
CA LEU A 192 -9.99 1.91 -17.37
C LEU A 192 -10.55 3.11 -18.13
N GLY A 193 -10.46 3.09 -19.46
CA GLY A 193 -11.05 4.11 -20.31
C GLY A 193 -10.36 5.47 -20.21
N GLU A 194 -11.12 6.49 -20.57
CA GLU A 194 -10.66 7.88 -20.62
C GLU A 194 -11.63 8.78 -19.86
N TYR A 195 -11.12 9.81 -19.21
CA TYR A 195 -11.90 10.90 -18.68
C TYR A 195 -12.08 11.98 -19.75
N HIS A 196 -13.30 12.53 -19.83
CA HIS A 196 -13.69 13.60 -20.77
C HIS A 196 -14.27 14.78 -19.98
N ASP A 197 -13.74 15.04 -18.81
CA ASP A 197 -14.15 16.13 -17.92
C ASP A 197 -13.53 17.49 -18.36
N ASP A 198 -12.49 17.47 -19.18
CA ASP A 198 -11.81 18.64 -19.73
C ASP A 198 -11.73 18.50 -21.26
N ASP A 199 -11.31 19.55 -21.97
CA ASP A 199 -11.21 19.61 -23.44
C ASP A 199 -10.34 18.47 -24.00
N GLU A 200 -9.27 18.09 -23.30
CA GLU A 200 -8.39 16.99 -23.70
C GLU A 200 -8.76 15.70 -22.97
N PRO A 201 -9.16 14.63 -23.69
CA PRO A 201 -9.39 13.32 -23.08
C PRO A 201 -8.15 12.79 -22.38
N LEU A 202 -8.33 12.21 -21.20
CA LEU A 202 -7.25 11.72 -20.37
C LEU A 202 -7.34 10.20 -20.18
N SER A 203 -6.37 9.47 -20.71
CA SER A 203 -6.30 8.01 -20.58
C SER A 203 -5.86 7.61 -19.16
N VAL A 204 -6.77 6.96 -18.42
CA VAL A 204 -6.50 6.51 -17.04
C VAL A 204 -5.41 5.43 -17.01
N ALA A 205 -5.37 4.55 -18.00
CA ALA A 205 -4.32 3.53 -18.12
C ALA A 205 -2.93 4.14 -18.38
N HIS A 206 -2.86 5.22 -19.16
CA HIS A 206 -1.60 5.95 -19.39
C HIS A 206 -1.11 6.62 -18.10
N GLU A 207 -2.01 7.30 -17.38
CA GLU A 207 -1.69 7.94 -16.10
C GLU A 207 -1.23 6.92 -15.06
N PHE A 208 -1.88 5.73 -15.01
CA PHE A 208 -1.46 4.66 -14.10
C PHE A 208 -0.05 4.15 -14.43
N ARG A 209 0.26 3.90 -15.71
CA ARG A 209 1.62 3.47 -16.12
C ARG A 209 2.68 4.49 -15.73
N ALA A 210 2.38 5.78 -15.85
CA ALA A 210 3.29 6.83 -15.43
C ALA A 210 3.52 6.83 -13.90
N VAL A 211 2.46 6.63 -13.09
CA VAL A 211 2.58 6.46 -11.62
C VAL A 211 3.40 5.23 -11.28
N LEU A 212 3.16 4.12 -11.97
CA LEU A 212 3.89 2.86 -11.76
C LEU A 212 5.37 3.03 -12.08
N ALA A 213 5.71 3.64 -13.22
CA ALA A 213 7.09 3.92 -13.62
C ALA A 213 7.81 4.81 -12.60
N SER A 214 7.14 5.83 -12.07
CA SER A 214 7.69 6.69 -11.00
C SER A 214 7.90 5.96 -9.67
N SER A 215 7.32 4.78 -9.49
CA SER A 215 7.45 3.97 -8.27
C SER A 215 8.68 3.05 -8.28
N HIS A 216 9.31 2.82 -9.43
CA HIS A 216 10.46 1.92 -9.61
C HIS A 216 11.81 2.36 -9.00
N PRO A 217 12.10 3.65 -8.72
CA PRO A 217 13.42 4.05 -8.21
C PRO A 217 13.78 3.51 -6.83
N LEU A 218 12.80 3.02 -6.05
CA LEU A 218 13.08 2.36 -4.78
C LEU A 218 13.52 0.90 -5.05
N PRO A 219 14.53 0.37 -4.32
CA PRO A 219 14.89 -1.04 -4.38
C PRO A 219 13.81 -1.88 -3.70
N LEU A 220 12.63 -1.90 -4.32
CA LEU A 220 11.47 -2.58 -3.77
C LEU A 220 11.57 -4.09 -4.07
N PRO A 221 11.34 -4.97 -3.10
CA PRO A 221 11.41 -6.41 -3.28
C PRO A 221 10.18 -6.96 -4.01
N VAL A 222 9.58 -6.19 -4.95
CA VAL A 222 8.26 -6.50 -5.51
C VAL A 222 8.14 -6.36 -7.04
N PRO A 223 9.16 -6.70 -7.85
CA PRO A 223 9.07 -6.54 -9.30
C PRO A 223 7.91 -7.34 -9.90
N ARG A 224 7.61 -8.53 -9.37
CA ARG A 224 6.50 -9.38 -9.84
C ARG A 224 5.14 -8.75 -9.55
N LEU A 225 4.98 -8.10 -8.38
CA LEU A 225 3.73 -7.40 -8.03
C LEU A 225 3.51 -6.20 -8.95
N LEU A 226 4.55 -5.41 -9.21
CA LEU A 226 4.44 -4.25 -10.11
C LEU A 226 4.13 -4.68 -11.55
N ALA A 227 4.78 -5.75 -12.04
CA ALA A 227 4.47 -6.34 -13.35
C ALA A 227 3.03 -6.84 -13.42
N TYR A 228 2.51 -7.49 -12.35
CA TYR A 228 1.12 -7.91 -12.29
C TYR A 228 0.14 -6.73 -12.35
N LEU A 229 0.41 -5.64 -11.63
CA LEU A 229 -0.44 -4.45 -11.67
C LEU A 229 -0.46 -3.79 -13.07
N ASP A 230 0.61 -3.90 -13.83
CA ASP A 230 0.69 -3.38 -15.20
C ASP A 230 -0.04 -4.30 -16.19
N ASP A 231 0.12 -5.62 -16.06
CA ASP A 231 -0.44 -6.64 -16.96
C ASP A 231 -1.70 -7.33 -16.40
N TYR A 232 -2.33 -6.76 -15.38
CA TYR A 232 -3.55 -7.33 -14.81
C TYR A 232 -4.60 -7.67 -15.90
N PRO A 233 -5.25 -8.84 -15.85
CA PRO A 233 -5.30 -9.84 -14.76
C PRO A 233 -4.31 -11.01 -14.92
N HIS A 234 -3.30 -10.91 -15.78
CA HIS A 234 -2.37 -11.99 -16.08
C HIS A 234 -1.21 -12.05 -15.09
N ASN A 235 -0.56 -13.23 -14.99
CA ASN A 235 0.67 -13.42 -14.25
C ASN A 235 0.59 -13.06 -12.75
N ARG A 236 -0.55 -13.38 -12.11
CA ARG A 236 -0.74 -13.13 -10.68
C ARG A 236 0.35 -13.82 -9.86
N PRO A 237 1.05 -13.11 -8.95
CA PRO A 237 2.07 -13.71 -8.09
C PRO A 237 1.48 -14.83 -7.20
N ALA A 238 2.24 -15.91 -7.03
CA ALA A 238 1.83 -17.02 -6.16
C ALA A 238 1.58 -16.51 -4.72
N GLY A 239 0.54 -17.01 -4.08
CA GLY A 239 0.12 -16.60 -2.74
C GLY A 239 -0.57 -15.23 -2.65
N ALA A 240 -0.56 -14.42 -3.71
CA ALA A 240 -1.25 -13.14 -3.70
C ALA A 240 -2.77 -13.32 -3.61
N THR A 241 -3.40 -12.54 -2.74
CA THR A 241 -4.85 -12.40 -2.64
C THR A 241 -5.27 -11.00 -3.08
N GLU A 242 -6.50 -10.86 -3.57
CA GLU A 242 -6.97 -9.58 -4.06
C GLU A 242 -8.45 -9.36 -3.80
N PHE A 243 -8.85 -8.10 -3.77
CA PHE A 243 -10.24 -7.70 -3.70
C PHE A 243 -10.43 -6.28 -4.24
N PHE A 244 -11.69 -5.93 -4.48
CA PHE A 244 -12.09 -4.59 -4.90
C PHE A 244 -12.98 -3.96 -3.84
N TYR A 245 -12.83 -2.63 -3.67
CA TYR A 245 -13.71 -1.88 -2.80
C TYR A 245 -13.96 -0.48 -3.36
N TRP A 246 -15.04 0.13 -2.94
CA TRP A 246 -15.36 1.51 -3.20
C TRP A 246 -15.48 2.27 -1.88
N SER A 247 -15.21 3.56 -1.92
CA SER A 247 -15.38 4.44 -0.77
C SER A 247 -15.72 5.85 -1.20
N VAL A 248 -16.45 6.58 -0.36
CA VAL A 248 -16.55 8.03 -0.44
C VAL A 248 -15.58 8.60 0.59
N VAL A 249 -14.63 9.39 0.14
CA VAL A 249 -13.57 9.93 1.02
C VAL A 249 -13.70 11.44 1.08
N ASP A 250 -13.69 11.98 2.29
CA ASP A 250 -13.66 13.42 2.55
C ASP A 250 -12.21 13.84 2.88
N PHE A 251 -11.60 14.56 1.96
CA PHE A 251 -10.26 15.14 2.13
C PHE A 251 -10.30 16.59 2.65
N GLY A 252 -11.44 17.07 3.16
CA GLY A 252 -11.66 18.48 3.49
C GLY A 252 -11.88 19.37 2.24
N LEU A 253 -12.27 18.74 1.12
CA LEU A 253 -12.63 19.31 -0.17
C LEU A 253 -14.00 18.70 -0.59
N LYS A 254 -14.25 18.56 -1.92
CA LYS A 254 -15.44 17.80 -2.37
C LYS A 254 -15.24 16.32 -2.00
N PRO A 255 -16.23 15.68 -1.35
CA PRO A 255 -16.19 14.24 -1.13
C PRO A 255 -16.00 13.50 -2.46
N THR A 256 -15.11 12.53 -2.46
CA THR A 256 -14.68 11.84 -3.69
C THR A 256 -15.04 10.37 -3.62
N VAL A 257 -15.85 9.89 -4.57
CA VAL A 257 -16.09 8.46 -4.75
C VAL A 257 -14.84 7.85 -5.38
N ARG A 258 -14.34 6.77 -4.80
CA ARG A 258 -13.18 6.02 -5.31
C ARG A 258 -13.51 4.55 -5.47
N VAL A 259 -12.94 3.94 -6.50
CA VAL A 259 -12.91 2.48 -6.67
C VAL A 259 -11.46 2.04 -6.69
N ASN A 260 -11.14 1.05 -5.89
CA ASN A 260 -9.78 0.57 -5.70
C ASN A 260 -9.68 -0.94 -5.90
N HIS A 261 -8.57 -1.38 -6.48
CA HIS A 261 -8.09 -2.74 -6.53
C HIS A 261 -6.98 -2.92 -5.49
N VAL A 262 -7.14 -3.88 -4.61
CA VAL A 262 -6.16 -4.23 -3.58
C VAL A 262 -5.55 -5.58 -3.92
N VAL A 263 -4.22 -5.64 -3.85
CA VAL A 263 -3.47 -6.90 -3.92
C VAL A 263 -2.63 -7.03 -2.65
N ILE A 264 -2.79 -8.13 -1.91
CA ILE A 264 -1.97 -8.49 -0.76
C ILE A 264 -1.04 -9.61 -1.21
N TYR A 265 0.25 -9.34 -1.17
CA TYR A 265 1.29 -10.25 -1.65
C TYR A 265 2.22 -10.63 -0.50
N PRO A 266 2.20 -11.92 -0.05
CA PRO A 266 3.14 -12.42 0.94
C PRO A 266 4.55 -12.56 0.31
N LEU A 267 5.57 -12.25 1.09
CA LEU A 267 6.98 -12.41 0.73
C LEU A 267 7.61 -13.43 1.70
N ASP A 268 7.46 -14.71 1.38
CA ASP A 268 7.99 -15.78 2.23
C ASP A 268 9.53 -15.77 2.21
N ALA A 269 10.13 -15.70 3.40
CA ALA A 269 11.58 -15.74 3.61
C ALA A 269 12.37 -14.72 2.76
N ASP A 270 11.77 -13.55 2.46
CA ASP A 270 12.46 -12.49 1.72
C ASP A 270 13.61 -11.92 2.55
N PRO A 271 14.82 -11.81 1.98
CA PRO A 271 15.98 -11.26 2.70
C PRO A 271 15.80 -9.84 3.23
N SER A 272 14.86 -9.07 2.65
CA SER A 272 14.57 -7.71 3.14
C SER A 272 13.84 -7.69 4.50
N GLY A 273 13.37 -8.85 4.98
CA GLY A 273 12.53 -8.96 6.20
C GLY A 273 11.15 -8.35 6.04
N VAL A 274 10.72 -8.07 4.83
CA VAL A 274 9.34 -7.68 4.51
C VAL A 274 8.50 -8.95 4.40
N SER A 275 7.50 -9.09 5.24
CA SER A 275 6.60 -10.25 5.22
C SER A 275 5.47 -10.13 4.20
N HIS A 276 4.95 -8.92 4.01
CA HIS A 276 3.85 -8.66 3.11
C HIS A 276 3.99 -7.32 2.42
N VAL A 277 3.51 -7.26 1.19
CA VAL A 277 3.28 -6.00 0.49
C VAL A 277 1.83 -5.90 0.09
N ILE A 278 1.23 -4.75 0.35
CA ILE A 278 -0.12 -4.42 -0.07
C ILE A 278 -0.04 -3.34 -1.15
N ALA A 279 -0.57 -3.61 -2.32
CA ALA A 279 -0.76 -2.61 -3.35
C ALA A 279 -2.23 -2.18 -3.40
N ILE A 280 -2.48 -0.88 -3.40
CA ILE A 280 -3.80 -0.28 -3.55
C ILE A 280 -3.76 0.59 -4.80
N LYS A 281 -4.34 0.10 -5.88
CA LYS A 281 -4.45 0.77 -7.17
C LYS A 281 -5.80 1.42 -7.30
N GLN A 282 -5.84 2.72 -7.53
CA GLN A 282 -7.07 3.41 -7.84
C GLN A 282 -7.50 3.14 -9.27
N LEU A 283 -8.72 2.65 -9.46
CA LEU A 283 -9.34 2.41 -10.77
C LEU A 283 -10.17 3.62 -11.23
N TYR A 284 -10.75 4.34 -10.28
CA TYR A 284 -11.63 5.47 -10.54
C TYR A 284 -11.63 6.46 -9.37
N ALA A 285 -11.82 7.72 -9.66
CA ALA A 285 -12.17 8.76 -8.70
C ALA A 285 -13.06 9.82 -9.35
N THR A 286 -14.08 10.32 -8.64
CA THR A 286 -14.95 11.36 -9.17
C THR A 286 -14.28 12.72 -9.30
N HIS A 287 -13.25 12.99 -8.47
CA HIS A 287 -12.57 14.30 -8.41
C HIS A 287 -11.07 14.16 -8.23
N TYR A 288 -10.33 15.18 -8.62
CA TYR A 288 -8.92 15.45 -8.34
C TYR A 288 -7.91 14.45 -8.91
N PHE A 289 -8.16 13.15 -8.76
CA PHE A 289 -7.18 12.11 -9.06
C PHE A 289 -7.31 11.62 -10.50
N ARG A 290 -6.23 11.66 -11.24
CA ARG A 290 -6.08 11.02 -12.55
C ARG A 290 -5.77 9.54 -12.38
N SER A 291 -4.85 9.23 -11.46
CA SER A 291 -4.49 7.89 -11.03
C SER A 291 -3.76 7.94 -9.70
N ALA A 292 -3.80 6.83 -8.95
CA ALA A 292 -3.04 6.69 -7.71
C ALA A 292 -2.64 5.23 -7.47
N LEU A 293 -1.47 5.06 -6.84
CA LEU A 293 -0.95 3.80 -6.33
C LEU A 293 -0.40 4.03 -4.93
N GLU A 294 -0.79 3.18 -3.99
CA GLU A 294 -0.17 3.07 -2.68
C GLU A 294 0.44 1.69 -2.53
N LEU A 295 1.69 1.64 -2.09
CA LEU A 295 2.40 0.41 -1.71
C LEU A 295 2.69 0.47 -0.22
N ARG A 296 2.27 -0.56 0.52
CA ARG A 296 2.53 -0.72 1.95
C ARG A 296 3.40 -1.94 2.18
N PHE A 297 4.49 -1.76 2.90
CA PHE A 297 5.44 -2.81 3.24
C PHE A 297 5.35 -3.10 4.73
N LEU A 298 5.09 -4.34 5.09
CA LEU A 298 5.09 -4.80 6.47
C LEU A 298 6.47 -5.43 6.74
N ALA A 299 7.40 -4.62 7.25
CA ALA A 299 8.76 -5.04 7.55
C ALA A 299 8.89 -5.40 9.03
N ALA A 300 9.69 -6.42 9.35
CA ALA A 300 9.96 -6.79 10.74
C ALA A 300 10.41 -5.57 11.55
N GLY A 301 9.97 -5.48 12.80
CA GLY A 301 10.31 -4.38 13.69
C GLY A 301 11.73 -4.48 14.22
N GLN A 302 12.34 -3.33 14.54
CA GLN A 302 13.61 -3.31 15.25
C GLN A 302 13.41 -3.75 16.71
N GLY A 303 14.26 -4.66 17.19
CA GLY A 303 14.27 -5.14 18.57
C GLY A 303 13.73 -6.57 18.74
N PRO A 304 13.77 -7.08 19.98
CA PRO A 304 13.52 -8.50 20.27
C PRO A 304 12.02 -8.90 20.25
N ASP A 305 11.09 -7.97 20.12
CA ASP A 305 9.66 -8.30 20.10
C ASP A 305 9.17 -8.61 18.67
N PRO A 306 8.97 -9.90 18.33
CA PRO A 306 8.54 -10.31 17.00
C PRO A 306 7.11 -9.85 16.65
N ARG A 307 6.36 -9.36 17.64
CA ARG A 307 5.01 -8.83 17.46
C ARG A 307 5.00 -7.38 16.97
N ARG A 308 6.15 -6.74 16.81
CA ARG A 308 6.26 -5.38 16.29
C ARG A 308 6.72 -5.40 14.85
N PHE A 309 6.13 -4.56 14.04
CA PHE A 309 6.58 -4.35 12.67
C PHE A 309 6.59 -2.86 12.32
N GLN A 310 7.33 -2.52 11.27
CA GLN A 310 7.32 -1.20 10.65
C GLN A 310 6.38 -1.24 9.45
N LEU A 311 5.35 -0.40 9.46
CA LEU A 311 4.54 -0.15 8.28
C LEU A 311 5.17 1.01 7.50
N LEU A 312 5.75 0.70 6.33
CA LEU A 312 6.23 1.69 5.38
C LEU A 312 5.14 1.88 4.31
N SER A 313 4.83 3.12 3.98
CA SER A 313 3.85 3.46 2.93
C SER A 313 4.50 4.36 1.89
N LEU A 314 4.39 3.98 0.62
CA LEU A 314 4.74 4.80 -0.53
C LEU A 314 3.45 5.11 -1.29
N THR A 315 3.03 6.37 -1.26
CA THR A 315 1.83 6.83 -1.98
C THR A 315 2.25 7.73 -3.13
N ARG A 316 1.80 7.42 -4.34
CA ARG A 316 1.95 8.27 -5.52
C ARG A 316 0.61 8.52 -6.16
N SER A 317 0.35 9.75 -6.54
CA SER A 317 -0.89 10.12 -7.22
C SER A 317 -0.63 11.24 -8.24
N ARG A 318 -1.26 11.12 -9.40
CA ARG A 318 -1.36 12.19 -10.37
C ARG A 318 -2.70 12.89 -10.19
N ILE A 319 -2.64 14.21 -10.10
CA ILE A 319 -3.80 15.04 -9.75
C ILE A 319 -3.98 16.20 -10.73
N ASP A 320 -5.21 16.70 -10.80
CA ASP A 320 -5.52 17.93 -11.53
C ASP A 320 -5.17 19.19 -10.72
N GLY A 321 -5.22 20.34 -11.39
CA GLY A 321 -5.18 21.65 -10.75
C GLY A 321 -3.81 22.05 -10.19
N THR A 322 -2.74 21.31 -10.49
CA THR A 322 -1.37 21.64 -10.08
C THR A 322 -0.52 22.24 -11.20
N SER A 323 -1.09 22.41 -12.40
CA SER A 323 -0.45 23.03 -13.55
C SER A 323 -0.79 24.52 -13.67
N GLY A 324 0.03 25.27 -14.42
CA GLY A 324 -0.11 26.70 -14.63
C GLY A 324 0.23 27.55 -13.39
N VAL A 325 0.01 28.87 -13.50
CA VAL A 325 0.37 29.85 -12.44
C VAL A 325 -0.44 29.61 -11.15
N ARG A 326 -1.75 29.38 -11.27
CA ARG A 326 -2.62 29.08 -10.12
C ARG A 326 -2.23 27.78 -9.43
N GLY A 327 -1.92 26.73 -10.21
CA GLY A 327 -1.46 25.46 -9.67
C GLY A 327 -0.14 25.56 -8.92
N SER A 328 0.78 26.40 -9.39
CA SER A 328 2.07 26.62 -8.70
C SER A 328 1.88 27.24 -7.32
N LEU A 329 0.90 28.12 -7.14
CA LEU A 329 0.59 28.75 -5.85
C LEU A 329 -0.15 27.80 -4.90
N LEU A 330 -1.01 26.91 -5.42
CA LEU A 330 -1.81 25.99 -4.61
C LEU A 330 -1.06 24.72 -4.23
N ARG A 331 -0.08 24.30 -5.01
CA ARG A 331 0.68 23.06 -4.80
C ARG A 331 1.27 22.92 -3.38
N PRO A 332 1.91 23.93 -2.77
CA PRO A 332 2.44 23.82 -1.42
C PRO A 332 1.35 23.57 -0.36
N ILE A 333 0.18 24.21 -0.55
CA ILE A 333 -0.97 24.06 0.35
C ILE A 333 -1.55 22.65 0.24
N ILE A 334 -1.75 22.18 -1.00
CA ILE A 334 -2.24 20.82 -1.29
C ILE A 334 -1.26 19.81 -0.73
N SER A 335 0.04 19.96 -1.00
CA SER A 335 1.08 19.06 -0.50
C SER A 335 1.12 18.98 1.03
N ARG A 336 1.01 20.12 1.72
CA ARG A 336 0.96 20.14 3.19
C ARG A 336 -0.28 19.44 3.75
N ARG A 337 -1.46 19.70 3.17
CA ARG A 337 -2.73 19.06 3.58
C ARG A 337 -2.67 17.55 3.34
N SER A 338 -2.24 17.13 2.17
CA SER A 338 -2.11 15.71 1.81
C SER A 338 -1.11 14.99 2.71
N ARG A 339 0.05 15.60 3.03
CA ARG A 339 1.02 15.04 3.98
C ARG A 339 0.41 14.82 5.37
N ASN A 340 -0.37 15.79 5.86
CA ASN A 340 -1.04 15.67 7.15
C ASN A 340 -2.15 14.60 7.13
N ALA A 341 -2.88 14.49 6.01
CA ALA A 341 -3.87 13.44 5.81
C ALA A 341 -3.24 12.04 5.81
N VAL A 342 -2.11 11.86 5.10
CA VAL A 342 -1.37 10.58 5.10
C VAL A 342 -0.86 10.25 6.52
N ARG A 343 -0.36 11.24 7.27
CA ARG A 343 0.07 11.02 8.67
C ARG A 343 -1.10 10.57 9.54
N GLY A 344 -2.20 11.31 9.53
CA GLY A 344 -3.40 10.97 10.30
C GLY A 344 -3.95 9.60 9.94
N TYR A 345 -3.85 9.23 8.66
CA TYR A 345 -4.25 7.92 8.17
C TYR A 345 -3.36 6.79 8.70
N LEU A 346 -2.02 6.93 8.65
CA LEU A 346 -1.10 5.94 9.23
C LEU A 346 -1.32 5.76 10.74
N GLU A 347 -1.59 6.84 11.46
CA GLU A 347 -1.95 6.76 12.88
C GLU A 347 -3.31 6.09 13.10
N HIS A 348 -4.27 6.30 12.19
CA HIS A 348 -5.54 5.59 12.22
C HIS A 348 -5.34 4.08 12.02
N LEU A 349 -4.57 3.68 11.00
CA LEU A 349 -4.23 2.27 10.76
C LEU A 349 -3.60 1.61 11.99
N LYS A 350 -2.62 2.29 12.61
CA LYS A 350 -1.99 1.83 13.86
C LYS A 350 -3.03 1.57 14.94
N ARG A 351 -3.90 2.54 15.22
CA ARG A 351 -4.96 2.38 16.24
C ARG A 351 -5.90 1.22 15.95
N GLN A 352 -6.32 1.04 14.69
CA GLN A 352 -7.22 -0.05 14.29
C GLN A 352 -6.64 -1.44 14.56
N VAL A 353 -5.32 -1.57 14.50
CA VAL A 353 -4.63 -2.84 14.69
C VAL A 353 -4.26 -3.09 16.14
N GLU A 354 -3.86 -2.05 16.88
CA GLU A 354 -3.40 -2.17 18.27
C GLU A 354 -4.54 -2.29 19.29
N VAL A 355 -5.78 -1.95 18.94
CA VAL A 355 -6.94 -2.09 19.84
C VAL A 355 -7.08 -3.52 20.34
N GLY A 356 -7.16 -3.68 21.67
CA GLY A 356 -7.32 -4.98 22.33
C GLY A 356 -6.02 -5.76 22.52
N GLN A 357 -4.85 -5.14 22.35
CA GLN A 357 -3.58 -5.72 22.79
C GLN A 357 -3.18 -5.19 24.17
N PRO A 358 -2.64 -6.03 25.08
CA PRO A 358 -2.01 -5.54 26.31
C PRO A 358 -0.80 -4.67 25.95
N PRO A 359 -0.47 -3.63 26.75
CA PRO A 359 0.71 -2.82 26.54
C PRO A 359 1.98 -3.69 26.49
N ALA A 360 2.92 -3.34 25.63
CA ALA A 360 4.14 -4.12 25.39
C ALA A 360 5.01 -4.34 26.65
N SER A 361 4.82 -3.51 27.70
CA SER A 361 5.49 -3.63 29.00
C SER A 361 4.96 -4.77 29.88
N GLN A 362 3.85 -5.43 29.53
CA GLN A 362 3.25 -6.52 30.32
C GLN A 362 3.46 -7.91 29.66
N ALA A 363 4.24 -8.02 28.63
CA ALA A 363 4.62 -9.30 28.07
C ALA A 363 5.75 -9.88 28.96
N CYS A 364 5.41 -10.85 29.80
CA CYS A 364 6.37 -11.62 30.60
C CYS A 364 7.51 -12.12 29.71
N SER A 365 8.75 -11.79 30.10
CA SER A 365 9.95 -12.39 29.50
C SER A 365 9.93 -13.91 29.78
N PRO A 366 10.17 -14.78 28.80
CA PRO A 366 10.17 -16.23 29.02
C PRO A 366 11.34 -16.77 29.87
N ALA A 367 12.06 -15.89 30.58
CA ALA A 367 13.23 -16.24 31.37
C ALA A 367 13.11 -15.79 32.84
N ALA A 368 11.93 -15.92 33.48
CA ALA A 368 11.84 -15.84 34.94
C ALA A 368 10.58 -16.58 35.40
N ASP A 369 10.81 -17.68 36.07
CA ASP A 369 9.97 -18.47 36.96
C ASP A 369 8.44 -18.53 36.73
N ALA A 370 7.98 -19.74 36.45
CA ALA A 370 6.61 -20.18 36.21
C ALA A 370 5.66 -20.05 37.43
N GLN A 371 5.76 -19.03 38.28
CA GLN A 371 5.00 -19.00 39.54
C GLN A 371 4.29 -17.68 39.91
N VAL A 372 4.23 -16.66 39.04
CA VAL A 372 3.57 -15.37 39.38
C VAL A 372 2.61 -14.86 38.30
N CYS A 373 1.95 -15.73 37.56
CA CYS A 373 0.92 -15.30 36.60
C CYS A 373 -0.47 -15.92 36.85
N VAL A 374 -0.81 -16.14 38.12
CA VAL A 374 -2.19 -16.46 38.51
C VAL A 374 -2.56 -15.55 39.67
N GLU A 375 -3.08 -14.39 39.37
CA GLU A 375 -3.98 -13.58 40.19
C GLU A 375 -4.08 -12.16 39.59
N ALA A 376 -5.03 -11.97 38.68
CA ALA A 376 -5.80 -10.75 38.50
C ALA A 376 -6.97 -11.11 37.58
N GLY A 377 -8.09 -11.43 38.21
CA GLY A 377 -9.40 -11.65 37.59
C GLY A 377 -10.05 -10.35 37.11
#